data_e6bef807dbf0a988f725799c5396945f
#
_entry.id   e6bef807dbf0a988f725799c5396945f
#
_cell.length_a   1.000
_cell.length_b   1.000
_cell.length_c   1.000
_cell.angle_alpha   90.00
_cell.angle_beta   90.00
_cell.angle_gamma   90.00
#
_symmetry.space_group_name_H-M   'P 1'
#
loop_
_entity.id
_entity.type
_entity.pdbx_description
1 polymer ?
#
loop_
_entity_poly.entity_id
_entity_poly.type
_entity_poly.pdbx_seq_one_letter_code
_entity_poly.pdbx_strand_id
1 'polypeptide(L)'
;ETIIGGKSLGLSNYPCFNSPDEIGLDMIKTGFNMVNLTTNHSKDKGITGLKYSSEFWKKQRENGIYSVGSYVSEADRTEARYAEKNGIKYALLGYSTVTNGFTITDEESHYWVLYDKQKVKEDIERIKDKVDVIMVSMHWGVEYTHTPTEEQKEIAKYLSSLGVDVVIGHHPHVIQPITTSTRS
;
A
#
# COMPACT_ATOMS: atom_id res chain seq x y z
N GLU A 1 1.07 11.86 -2.03
CA GLU A 1 -0.11 11.00 -2.24
C GLU A 1 -0.80 11.42 -3.54
N THR A 2 -0.53 10.74 -4.61
CA THR A 2 -1.19 10.98 -5.90
C THR A 2 -1.37 9.67 -6.62
N ILE A 3 -2.43 9.56 -7.42
CA ILE A 3 -2.60 8.45 -8.34
C ILE A 3 -1.86 8.74 -9.65
N ILE A 4 -1.27 7.72 -10.26
CA ILE A 4 -0.82 7.79 -11.65
C ILE A 4 -2.01 7.40 -12.53
N GLY A 5 -2.88 8.35 -12.82
CA GLY A 5 -4.07 8.14 -13.65
C GLY A 5 -3.88 8.58 -15.10
N GLY A 6 -2.70 9.10 -15.43
CA GLY A 6 -2.36 9.54 -16.78
C GLY A 6 -2.98 10.89 -17.20
N LYS A 7 -2.49 11.41 -18.31
CA LYS A 7 -2.91 12.72 -18.83
C LYS A 7 -4.35 12.75 -19.33
N SER A 8 -4.87 11.60 -19.81
CA SER A 8 -6.22 11.52 -20.39
C SER A 8 -7.34 11.76 -19.37
N LEU A 9 -7.08 11.51 -18.06
CA LEU A 9 -8.04 11.79 -16.99
C LEU A 9 -7.94 13.22 -16.42
N GLY A 10 -7.14 14.08 -17.04
CA GLY A 10 -6.88 15.44 -16.61
C GLY A 10 -5.98 15.52 -15.37
N LEU A 11 -4.84 16.16 -15.51
CA LEU A 11 -3.93 16.39 -14.39
C LEU A 11 -4.57 17.33 -13.37
N SER A 12 -4.38 17.03 -12.09
CA SER A 12 -4.98 17.82 -11.01
C SER A 12 -4.19 17.70 -9.70
N ASN A 13 -4.35 18.74 -8.87
CA ASN A 13 -3.82 18.82 -7.51
C ASN A 13 -4.98 18.74 -6.50
N TYR A 14 -4.72 19.13 -5.24
CA TYR A 14 -5.71 19.14 -4.18
C TYR A 14 -7.07 19.75 -4.65
N PRO A 15 -8.23 19.18 -4.29
CA PRO A 15 -8.41 18.02 -3.38
C PRO A 15 -8.41 16.64 -4.06
N CYS A 16 -8.36 16.57 -5.39
CA CYS A 16 -8.41 15.33 -6.17
C CYS A 16 -7.16 15.22 -7.05
N PHE A 17 -6.17 14.46 -6.57
CA PHE A 17 -4.87 14.37 -7.22
C PHE A 17 -4.88 13.45 -8.45
N ASN A 18 -4.16 13.84 -9.48
CA ASN A 18 -3.82 12.97 -10.61
C ASN A 18 -2.51 13.43 -11.26
N SER A 19 -1.60 12.49 -11.38
CA SER A 19 -0.28 12.70 -11.99
C SER A 19 -0.13 11.92 -13.30
N PRO A 20 0.72 12.42 -14.22
CA PRO A 20 1.05 11.69 -15.43
C PRO A 20 2.07 10.57 -15.15
N ASP A 21 2.21 9.66 -16.11
CA ASP A 21 3.13 8.51 -16.04
C ASP A 21 4.57 8.93 -15.76
N GLU A 22 5.00 10.08 -16.28
CA GLU A 22 6.34 10.61 -16.12
C GLU A 22 6.73 10.77 -14.65
N ILE A 23 5.79 11.10 -13.76
CA ILE A 23 6.07 11.20 -12.32
C ILE A 23 6.46 9.82 -11.75
N GLY A 24 5.70 8.77 -12.07
CA GLY A 24 6.04 7.40 -11.65
C GLY A 24 7.39 6.95 -12.19
N LEU A 25 7.67 7.24 -13.47
CA LEU A 25 8.95 6.89 -14.11
C LEU A 25 10.12 7.69 -13.52
N ASP A 26 9.93 8.95 -13.19
CA ASP A 26 10.98 9.78 -12.59
C ASP A 26 11.26 9.36 -11.13
N MET A 27 10.25 8.96 -10.37
CA MET A 27 10.46 8.33 -9.06
C MET A 27 11.36 7.10 -9.17
N ILE A 28 11.08 6.22 -10.14
CA ILE A 28 11.90 5.01 -10.38
C ILE A 28 13.33 5.39 -10.74
N LYS A 29 13.54 6.37 -11.63
CA LYS A 29 14.89 6.85 -12.00
C LYS A 29 15.67 7.44 -10.82
N THR A 30 14.97 8.05 -9.84
CA THR A 30 15.61 8.57 -8.63
C THR A 30 15.91 7.49 -7.59
N GLY A 31 15.57 6.21 -7.87
CA GLY A 31 15.95 5.06 -7.06
C GLY A 31 14.84 4.48 -6.19
N PHE A 32 13.59 4.98 -6.29
CA PHE A 32 12.45 4.32 -5.63
C PHE A 32 12.19 2.97 -6.29
N ASN A 33 12.25 1.91 -5.50
CA ASN A 33 12.05 0.53 -5.95
C ASN A 33 10.97 -0.23 -5.19
N MET A 34 10.43 0.37 -4.11
CA MET A 34 9.27 -0.13 -3.35
C MET A 34 8.23 0.97 -3.24
N VAL A 35 6.99 0.69 -3.62
CA VAL A 35 5.92 1.69 -3.68
C VAL A 35 4.63 1.12 -3.08
N ASN A 36 4.04 1.84 -2.13
CA ASN A 36 2.68 1.57 -1.68
C ASN A 36 1.70 2.46 -2.45
N LEU A 37 0.68 1.85 -3.03
CA LEU A 37 -0.30 2.48 -3.91
C LEU A 37 -1.66 2.71 -3.23
N THR A 38 -1.86 2.17 -2.02
CA THR A 38 -3.12 2.33 -1.30
C THR A 38 -3.04 3.51 -0.33
N THR A 39 -3.75 4.58 -0.67
CA THR A 39 -3.89 5.81 0.11
C THR A 39 -5.35 6.30 0.08
N ASN A 40 -5.70 7.30 0.89
CA ASN A 40 -7.01 7.94 0.82
C ASN A 40 -7.28 8.63 -0.54
N HIS A 41 -6.23 8.92 -1.33
CA HIS A 41 -6.30 9.52 -2.66
C HIS A 41 -6.27 8.51 -3.82
N SER A 42 -6.26 7.21 -3.54
CA SER A 42 -6.19 6.18 -4.59
C SER A 42 -7.37 6.26 -5.57
N LYS A 43 -8.57 6.66 -5.10
CA LYS A 43 -9.80 6.72 -5.92
C LYS A 43 -10.15 8.13 -6.41
N ASP A 44 -9.25 9.10 -6.37
CA ASP A 44 -9.50 10.49 -6.78
C ASP A 44 -9.96 10.66 -8.24
N LYS A 45 -9.62 9.73 -9.10
CA LYS A 45 -10.12 9.63 -10.50
C LYS A 45 -11.08 8.47 -10.72
N GLY A 46 -11.78 8.06 -9.65
CA GLY A 46 -12.73 6.96 -9.70
C GLY A 46 -12.09 5.63 -10.08
N ILE A 47 -12.93 4.67 -10.45
CA ILE A 47 -12.47 3.33 -10.84
C ILE A 47 -11.59 3.35 -12.10
N THR A 48 -11.85 4.28 -13.02
CA THR A 48 -11.04 4.42 -14.24
C THR A 48 -9.59 4.79 -13.89
N GLY A 49 -9.40 5.70 -12.95
CA GLY A 49 -8.07 6.06 -12.45
C GLY A 49 -7.38 4.91 -11.74
N LEU A 50 -8.10 4.17 -10.89
CA LEU A 50 -7.59 2.97 -10.23
C LEU A 50 -7.11 1.92 -11.24
N LYS A 51 -7.94 1.59 -12.25
CA LYS A 51 -7.59 0.63 -13.31
C LYS A 51 -6.34 1.08 -14.07
N TYR A 52 -6.28 2.35 -14.48
CA TYR A 52 -5.11 2.88 -15.18
C TYR A 52 -3.84 2.77 -14.31
N SER A 53 -3.92 3.20 -13.06
CA SER A 53 -2.79 3.15 -12.13
C SER A 53 -2.31 1.72 -11.88
N SER A 54 -3.24 0.77 -11.67
CA SER A 54 -2.87 -0.63 -11.44
C SER A 54 -2.15 -1.25 -12.63
N GLU A 55 -2.59 -0.96 -13.86
CA GLU A 55 -1.92 -1.41 -15.10
C GLU A 55 -0.53 -0.76 -15.25
N PHE A 56 -0.41 0.55 -14.99
CA PHE A 56 0.89 1.23 -15.00
C PHE A 56 1.87 0.54 -14.05
N TRP A 57 1.49 0.33 -12.79
CA TRP A 57 2.37 -0.25 -11.79
C TRP A 57 2.61 -1.75 -11.99
N LYS A 58 1.65 -2.50 -12.57
CA LYS A 58 1.89 -3.88 -13.01
C LYS A 58 3.05 -3.94 -14.00
N LYS A 59 3.04 -3.07 -15.01
CA LYS A 59 4.15 -2.98 -15.98
C LYS A 59 5.48 -2.63 -15.32
N GLN A 60 5.48 -1.77 -14.29
CA GLN A 60 6.71 -1.45 -13.55
C GLN A 60 7.18 -2.62 -12.68
N ARG A 61 6.26 -3.45 -12.15
CA ARG A 61 6.63 -4.69 -11.44
C ARG A 61 7.38 -5.66 -12.36
N GLU A 62 6.98 -5.77 -13.62
CA GLU A 62 7.68 -6.57 -14.63
C GLU A 62 9.13 -6.06 -14.88
N ASN A 63 9.39 -4.80 -14.57
CA ASN A 63 10.70 -4.16 -14.63
C ASN A 63 11.44 -4.14 -13.28
N GLY A 64 10.99 -4.92 -12.29
CA GLY A 64 11.66 -5.08 -10.99
C GLY A 64 11.27 -4.11 -9.90
N ILE A 65 10.20 -3.30 -10.09
CA ILE A 65 9.66 -2.44 -9.04
C ILE A 65 8.72 -3.25 -8.14
N TYR A 66 8.87 -3.15 -6.84
CA TYR A 66 8.00 -3.80 -5.87
C TYR A 66 6.85 -2.85 -5.49
N SER A 67 5.68 -2.99 -6.10
CA SER A 67 4.50 -2.18 -5.76
C SER A 67 3.41 -3.02 -5.12
N VAL A 68 2.71 -2.43 -4.12
CA VAL A 68 1.66 -3.08 -3.33
C VAL A 68 0.45 -2.19 -3.15
N GLY A 69 -0.68 -2.78 -2.76
CA GLY A 69 -1.89 -2.04 -2.41
C GLY A 69 -2.83 -1.74 -3.58
N SER A 70 -2.43 -2.03 -4.83
CA SER A 70 -3.26 -1.94 -6.03
C SER A 70 -2.84 -2.99 -7.05
N TYR A 71 -3.79 -3.73 -7.60
CA TYR A 71 -3.56 -4.88 -8.47
C TYR A 71 -4.60 -4.91 -9.60
N VAL A 72 -4.28 -5.55 -10.72
CA VAL A 72 -5.17 -5.61 -11.90
C VAL A 72 -6.24 -6.69 -11.82
N SER A 73 -6.11 -7.62 -10.88
CA SER A 73 -7.08 -8.69 -10.63
C SER A 73 -6.89 -9.28 -9.24
N GLU A 74 -7.85 -10.07 -8.77
CA GLU A 74 -7.71 -10.80 -7.51
C GLU A 74 -6.60 -11.87 -7.59
N ALA A 75 -6.40 -12.50 -8.73
CA ALA A 75 -5.28 -13.42 -8.93
C ALA A 75 -3.92 -12.70 -8.81
N ASP A 76 -3.81 -11.48 -9.37
CA ASP A 76 -2.62 -10.62 -9.22
C ASP A 76 -2.41 -10.21 -7.75
N ARG A 77 -3.49 -9.90 -7.01
CA ARG A 77 -3.45 -9.54 -5.59
C ARG A 77 -3.00 -10.69 -4.70
N THR A 78 -3.48 -11.88 -4.95
CA THR A 78 -3.23 -13.07 -4.13
C THR A 78 -1.96 -13.83 -4.49
N GLU A 79 -1.22 -13.39 -5.51
CA GLU A 79 0.09 -13.93 -5.80
C GLU A 79 1.08 -13.66 -4.66
N ALA A 80 1.73 -14.71 -4.17
CA ALA A 80 2.74 -14.60 -3.12
C ALA A 80 4.02 -13.97 -3.68
N ARG A 81 4.17 -12.65 -3.49
CA ARG A 81 5.34 -11.89 -3.94
C ARG A 81 6.30 -11.62 -2.81
N TYR A 82 7.57 -11.75 -3.11
CA TYR A 82 8.67 -11.33 -2.27
C TYR A 82 9.86 -10.94 -3.13
N ALA A 83 10.80 -10.21 -2.56
CA ALA A 83 12.07 -9.89 -3.17
C ALA A 83 13.21 -10.39 -2.29
N GLU A 84 14.42 -10.45 -2.85
CA GLU A 84 15.61 -10.83 -2.12
C GLU A 84 16.70 -9.77 -2.32
N LYS A 85 17.36 -9.39 -1.25
CA LYS A 85 18.53 -8.52 -1.26
C LYS A 85 19.56 -8.98 -0.25
N ASN A 86 20.80 -9.18 -0.70
CA ASN A 86 21.90 -9.61 0.15
C ASN A 86 21.62 -10.92 0.92
N GLY A 87 20.89 -11.85 0.31
CA GLY A 87 20.51 -13.12 0.93
C GLY A 87 19.33 -13.05 1.89
N ILE A 88 18.69 -11.89 2.06
CA ILE A 88 17.49 -11.72 2.89
C ILE A 88 16.27 -11.64 1.97
N LYS A 89 15.33 -12.55 2.16
CA LYS A 89 14.02 -12.54 1.49
C LYS A 89 13.05 -11.70 2.29
N TYR A 90 12.35 -10.80 1.62
CA TYR A 90 11.40 -9.93 2.28
C TYR A 90 10.14 -9.73 1.45
N ALA A 91 9.02 -9.56 2.14
CA ALA A 91 7.75 -9.18 1.55
C ALA A 91 7.28 -7.84 2.09
N LEU A 92 6.61 -7.06 1.22
CA LEU A 92 5.86 -5.87 1.59
C LEU A 92 4.40 -6.12 1.27
N LEU A 93 3.51 -5.76 2.19
CA LEU A 93 2.06 -5.69 2.00
C LEU A 93 1.59 -4.25 2.22
N GLY A 94 0.51 -3.83 1.57
CA GLY A 94 0.01 -2.46 1.68
C GLY A 94 -1.50 -2.40 1.89
N TYR A 95 -1.94 -1.61 2.89
CA TYR A 95 -3.36 -1.45 3.23
C TYR A 95 -3.68 0.00 3.61
N SER A 96 -4.95 0.40 3.43
CA SER A 96 -5.47 1.68 3.93
C SER A 96 -6.71 1.47 4.79
N THR A 97 -6.82 2.24 5.89
CA THR A 97 -8.08 2.39 6.63
C THR A 97 -8.82 3.68 6.27
N VAL A 98 -8.18 4.57 5.50
CA VAL A 98 -8.71 5.90 5.15
C VAL A 98 -9.12 5.94 3.69
N THR A 99 -10.32 6.45 3.40
CA THR A 99 -10.92 6.39 2.06
C THR A 99 -11.45 7.73 1.54
N ASN A 100 -11.35 8.82 2.31
CA ASN A 100 -12.01 10.10 1.98
C ASN A 100 -13.51 9.97 1.70
N GLY A 101 -14.18 8.95 2.31
CA GLY A 101 -15.59 8.67 2.10
C GLY A 101 -15.91 7.91 0.81
N PHE A 102 -14.92 7.56 0.00
CA PHE A 102 -15.14 6.67 -1.14
C PHE A 102 -15.39 5.23 -0.69
N THR A 103 -16.16 4.51 -1.49
CA THR A 103 -16.43 3.08 -1.35
C THR A 103 -15.91 2.32 -2.55
N ILE A 104 -15.68 1.02 -2.39
CA ILE A 104 -15.30 0.12 -3.47
C ILE A 104 -16.11 -1.18 -3.33
N THR A 105 -16.51 -1.77 -4.45
CA THR A 105 -17.22 -3.07 -4.46
C THR A 105 -16.23 -4.21 -4.22
N ASP A 106 -16.74 -5.38 -3.82
CA ASP A 106 -15.90 -6.57 -3.61
C ASP A 106 -15.17 -6.98 -4.90
N GLU A 107 -15.86 -6.88 -6.06
CA GLU A 107 -15.29 -7.20 -7.38
C GLU A 107 -14.12 -6.26 -7.77
N GLU A 108 -14.13 -5.04 -7.24
CA GLU A 108 -13.11 -4.01 -7.51
C GLU A 108 -12.06 -3.90 -6.40
N SER A 109 -12.21 -4.65 -5.30
CA SER A 109 -11.39 -4.50 -4.09
C SER A 109 -9.89 -4.76 -4.30
N HIS A 110 -9.52 -5.48 -5.36
CA HIS A 110 -8.13 -5.68 -5.74
C HIS A 110 -7.45 -4.41 -6.32
N TYR A 111 -8.22 -3.47 -6.88
CA TYR A 111 -7.68 -2.19 -7.37
C TYR A 111 -7.31 -1.23 -6.24
N TRP A 112 -7.92 -1.38 -5.07
CA TRP A 112 -7.66 -0.55 -3.90
C TRP A 112 -7.80 -1.40 -2.64
N VAL A 113 -6.67 -1.86 -2.11
CA VAL A 113 -6.64 -2.79 -0.99
C VAL A 113 -6.87 -2.04 0.32
N LEU A 114 -8.10 -2.10 0.80
CA LEU A 114 -8.46 -1.60 2.13
C LEU A 114 -8.12 -2.64 3.21
N TYR A 115 -7.83 -2.13 4.41
CA TYR A 115 -7.56 -2.99 5.56
C TYR A 115 -8.81 -3.80 5.93
N ASP A 116 -8.64 -5.09 5.97
CA ASP A 116 -9.56 -6.06 6.52
C ASP A 116 -8.77 -7.09 7.33
N LYS A 117 -9.17 -7.33 8.56
CA LYS A 117 -8.44 -8.16 9.52
C LYS A 117 -8.23 -9.58 9.03
N GLN A 118 -9.24 -10.16 8.37
CA GLN A 118 -9.18 -11.53 7.87
C GLN A 118 -8.30 -11.62 6.61
N LYS A 119 -8.48 -10.69 5.66
CA LYS A 119 -7.66 -10.62 4.44
C LYS A 119 -6.17 -10.44 4.76
N VAL A 120 -5.85 -9.56 5.71
CA VAL A 120 -4.47 -9.36 6.17
C VAL A 120 -3.87 -10.65 6.73
N LYS A 121 -4.62 -11.38 7.55
CA LYS A 121 -4.17 -12.68 8.07
C LYS A 121 -3.88 -13.67 6.95
N GLU A 122 -4.79 -13.80 5.99
CA GLU A 122 -4.62 -14.70 4.84
C GLU A 122 -3.42 -14.31 3.97
N ASP A 123 -3.20 -13.01 3.75
CA ASP A 123 -2.06 -12.50 3.00
C ASP A 123 -0.73 -12.84 3.70
N ILE A 124 -0.65 -12.67 5.02
CA ILE A 124 0.53 -13.01 5.82
C ILE A 124 0.76 -14.53 5.82
N GLU A 125 -0.28 -15.33 6.03
CA GLU A 125 -0.17 -16.79 6.01
C GLU A 125 0.35 -17.32 4.67
N ARG A 126 0.05 -16.64 3.58
CA ARG A 126 0.47 -17.01 2.22
C ARG A 126 1.97 -16.82 1.96
N ILE A 127 2.62 -15.92 2.73
CA ILE A 127 4.01 -15.52 2.50
C ILE A 127 4.97 -15.88 3.65
N LYS A 128 4.50 -16.04 4.88
CA LYS A 128 5.34 -16.14 6.10
C LYS A 128 6.43 -17.21 6.06
N ASP A 129 6.15 -18.34 5.40
CA ASP A 129 7.10 -19.44 5.31
C ASP A 129 8.07 -19.31 4.10
N LYS A 130 7.97 -18.23 3.35
CA LYS A 130 8.75 -17.96 2.13
C LYS A 130 9.78 -16.85 2.28
N VAL A 131 9.70 -16.09 3.39
CA VAL A 131 10.49 -14.87 3.59
C VAL A 131 11.10 -14.82 4.98
N ASP A 132 12.17 -14.06 5.10
CA ASP A 132 12.85 -13.81 6.38
C ASP A 132 12.26 -12.59 7.09
N VAL A 133 11.69 -11.63 6.32
CA VAL A 133 11.15 -10.36 6.84
C VAL A 133 9.80 -10.07 6.19
N ILE A 134 8.79 -9.78 7.03
CA ILE A 134 7.48 -9.29 6.59
C ILE A 134 7.32 -7.83 7.00
N MET A 135 7.11 -6.98 6.00
CA MET A 135 6.83 -5.55 6.19
C MET A 135 5.38 -5.25 5.79
N VAL A 136 4.70 -4.40 6.56
CA VAL A 136 3.36 -3.91 6.24
C VAL A 136 3.37 -2.39 6.20
N SER A 137 2.91 -1.83 5.09
CA SER A 137 2.71 -0.39 4.90
C SER A 137 1.24 -0.04 5.14
N MET A 138 0.98 0.81 6.13
CA MET A 138 -0.37 1.19 6.57
C MET A 138 -0.64 2.67 6.32
N HIS A 139 -1.65 2.97 5.51
CA HIS A 139 -2.18 4.32 5.33
C HIS A 139 -3.35 4.52 6.30
N TRP A 140 -3.12 5.22 7.42
CA TRP A 140 -4.02 5.21 8.57
C TRP A 140 -3.93 6.45 9.47
N GLY A 141 -4.84 6.55 10.42
CA GLY A 141 -4.80 7.55 11.48
C GLY A 141 -5.49 8.85 11.12
N VAL A 142 -5.09 9.91 11.78
CA VAL A 142 -5.66 11.26 11.64
C VAL A 142 -4.56 12.24 11.25
N GLU A 143 -4.84 13.07 10.24
CA GLU A 143 -3.92 14.10 9.74
C GLU A 143 -3.50 15.06 10.85
N TYR A 144 -2.25 15.49 10.80
CA TYR A 144 -1.64 16.50 11.68
C TYR A 144 -1.67 16.16 13.18
N THR A 145 -1.85 14.86 13.51
CA THR A 145 -1.91 14.37 14.89
C THR A 145 -0.66 13.55 15.22
N HIS A 146 0.16 14.02 16.16
CA HIS A 146 1.38 13.33 16.60
C HIS A 146 1.13 12.09 17.47
N THR A 147 -0.04 11.99 18.07
CA THR A 147 -0.42 10.86 18.93
C THR A 147 -1.17 9.82 18.10
N PRO A 148 -0.67 8.57 18.02
CA PRO A 148 -1.38 7.49 17.32
C PRO A 148 -2.75 7.23 17.95
N THR A 149 -3.75 6.98 17.10
CA THR A 149 -5.11 6.58 17.53
C THR A 149 -5.10 5.18 18.15
N GLU A 150 -6.15 4.84 18.89
CA GLU A 150 -6.30 3.47 19.44
C GLU A 150 -6.41 2.44 18.30
N GLU A 151 -7.10 2.77 17.19
CA GLU A 151 -7.15 1.92 16.00
C GLU A 151 -5.75 1.60 15.46
N GLN A 152 -4.87 2.60 15.32
CA GLN A 152 -3.48 2.37 14.87
C GLN A 152 -2.74 1.42 15.81
N LYS A 153 -2.89 1.59 17.13
CA LYS A 153 -2.24 0.74 18.14
C LYS A 153 -2.77 -0.70 18.10
N GLU A 154 -4.09 -0.88 17.97
CA GLU A 154 -4.73 -2.19 17.86
C GLU A 154 -4.30 -2.94 16.60
N ILE A 155 -4.29 -2.25 15.44
CA ILE A 155 -3.85 -2.82 14.18
C ILE A 155 -2.36 -3.20 14.26
N ALA A 156 -1.49 -2.31 14.77
CA ALA A 156 -0.06 -2.61 14.92
C ALA A 156 0.19 -3.83 15.81
N LYS A 157 -0.52 -3.92 16.93
CA LYS A 157 -0.46 -5.07 17.84
C LYS A 157 -0.93 -6.36 17.16
N TYR A 158 -2.02 -6.28 16.41
CA TYR A 158 -2.54 -7.43 15.66
C TYR A 158 -1.54 -7.90 14.59
N LEU A 159 -0.99 -6.99 13.79
CA LEU A 159 0.04 -7.31 12.78
C LEU A 159 1.26 -7.97 13.42
N SER A 160 1.74 -7.44 14.54
CA SER A 160 2.84 -8.04 15.31
C SER A 160 2.50 -9.48 15.76
N SER A 161 1.27 -9.74 16.21
CA SER A 161 0.83 -11.08 16.61
C SER A 161 0.76 -12.09 15.46
N LEU A 162 0.66 -11.62 14.22
CA LEU A 162 0.72 -12.45 13.00
C LEU A 162 2.13 -12.71 12.50
N GLY A 163 3.14 -12.12 13.12
CA GLY A 163 4.55 -12.29 12.75
C GLY A 163 5.10 -11.20 11.82
N VAL A 164 4.43 -10.06 11.68
CA VAL A 164 4.97 -8.91 10.95
C VAL A 164 6.16 -8.34 11.72
N ASP A 165 7.27 -8.09 11.01
CA ASP A 165 8.52 -7.58 11.57
C ASP A 165 8.56 -6.06 11.62
N VAL A 166 8.02 -5.39 10.58
CA VAL A 166 8.04 -3.93 10.45
C VAL A 166 6.68 -3.42 9.99
N VAL A 167 6.13 -2.45 10.70
CA VAL A 167 4.95 -1.70 10.28
C VAL A 167 5.36 -0.26 9.98
N ILE A 168 5.09 0.20 8.76
CA ILE A 168 5.39 1.54 8.28
C ILE A 168 4.07 2.30 8.15
N GLY A 169 3.84 3.26 9.06
CA GLY A 169 2.64 4.11 9.04
C GLY A 169 2.85 5.36 8.21
N HIS A 170 1.84 5.76 7.45
CA HIS A 170 1.76 7.03 6.73
C HIS A 170 0.32 7.57 6.73
N HIS A 171 0.04 8.73 6.19
CA HIS A 171 -1.17 9.54 6.19
C HIS A 171 -1.17 10.71 7.20
N PRO A 172 -0.68 10.59 8.46
CA PRO A 172 -0.79 11.71 9.41
C PRO A 172 -0.06 12.99 9.02
N HIS A 173 0.83 12.98 7.99
CA HIS A 173 1.63 14.12 7.52
C HIS A 173 2.57 14.71 8.60
N VAL A 174 2.67 14.08 9.74
CA VAL A 174 3.58 14.40 10.85
C VAL A 174 4.22 13.13 11.38
N ILE A 175 5.38 13.28 12.03
CA ILE A 175 6.07 12.15 12.66
C ILE A 175 5.30 11.72 13.90
N GLN A 176 4.97 10.42 13.97
CA GLN A 176 4.43 9.75 15.14
C GLN A 176 5.50 8.88 15.81
N PRO A 177 5.30 8.45 17.08
CA PRO A 177 6.29 7.67 17.81
C PRO A 177 6.69 6.37 17.12
N ILE A 178 7.98 6.06 17.13
CA ILE A 178 8.50 4.74 16.78
C ILE A 178 8.44 3.87 18.04
N THR A 179 7.83 2.71 17.93
CA THR A 179 7.71 1.75 19.04
C THR A 179 8.23 0.39 18.62
N THR A 180 8.73 -0.37 19.58
CA THR A 180 9.05 -1.78 19.42
C THR A 180 8.08 -2.62 20.24
N SER A 181 7.60 -3.73 19.69
CA SER A 181 6.85 -4.73 20.44
C SER A 181 7.65 -6.03 20.50
N THR A 182 7.70 -6.65 21.67
CA THR A 182 8.20 -8.02 21.78
C THR A 182 7.12 -8.96 21.25
N ARG A 183 7.51 -9.91 20.40
CA ARG A 183 6.62 -11.02 20.03
C ARG A 183 6.35 -11.83 21.32
N SER A 184 5.10 -11.91 21.72
CA SER A 184 4.65 -12.77 22.82
C SER A 184 4.45 -14.19 22.34
#